data_aeaa622007d12e303b35329585f38620
#
_entry.id   aeaa622007d12e303b35329585f38620
#
_cell.length_a   1.000
_cell.length_b   1.000
_cell.length_c   1.000
_cell.angle_alpha   90.00
_cell.angle_beta   90.00
_cell.angle_gamma   90.00
#
_symmetry.space_group_name_H-M   'P 1'
#
loop_
_entity.id
_entity.type
_entity.pdbx_description
1 polymer ?
#
loop_
_entity_poly.entity_id
_entity_poly.type
_entity_poly.pdbx_seq_one_letter_code
_entity_poly.pdbx_strand_id
1 'polypeptide(L)'
;MIQYKCIINNRDYSEWSLYNTNDLFNEITLNDFHPIKHKLFNSDIFTIDEEGFNIIHCTMHHISNIPGVLVLNGQCFGKAKNGKKMYKCIPDDKRLPIFLVPYEEKKASFSKKKVNKYITFKYVNWDNKHPMGIIVQNLGNVDELYNFYEYQLYCKSLNASIQEFNKESKKAIQIYKCNELVDTILTNNPSIQDRTNSSNIITIDPKSTTDYDDAFECNIISENKYKLSIYISNVILWIEAMSLWNSFSERVST
;
A
#
# COMPACT_ATOMS: atom_id res chain seq x y z
N MET A 1 -12.61 -28.42 22.29
CA MET A 1 -12.80 -28.47 20.83
C MET A 1 -11.45 -28.23 20.17
N ILE A 2 -11.05 -29.08 19.23
CA ILE A 2 -9.74 -28.94 18.55
C ILE A 2 -9.90 -27.88 17.45
N GLN A 3 -8.99 -26.90 17.47
CA GLN A 3 -8.91 -25.87 16.44
C GLN A 3 -7.75 -26.18 15.49
N TYR A 4 -8.02 -26.09 14.20
CA TYR A 4 -7.08 -26.35 13.14
C TYR A 4 -6.70 -25.04 12.44
N LYS A 5 -5.41 -24.88 12.15
CA LYS A 5 -4.89 -23.78 11.33
C LYS A 5 -4.49 -24.32 9.96
N CYS A 6 -4.99 -23.70 8.89
CA CYS A 6 -4.67 -24.06 7.51
C CYS A 6 -3.51 -23.19 6.99
N ILE A 7 -2.48 -23.79 6.46
CA ILE A 7 -1.38 -23.11 5.77
C ILE A 7 -1.44 -23.46 4.30
N ILE A 8 -1.50 -22.44 3.45
CA ILE A 8 -1.54 -22.57 1.99
C ILE A 8 -0.22 -22.06 1.43
N ASN A 9 0.45 -22.84 0.58
CA ASN A 9 1.76 -22.48 0.04
C ASN A 9 1.69 -21.98 -1.40
N ASN A 10 0.62 -22.32 -2.15
CA ASN A 10 0.48 -21.91 -3.54
C ASN A 10 -0.97 -21.62 -3.93
N ARG A 11 -1.13 -20.91 -5.06
CA ARG A 11 -2.41 -20.36 -5.55
C ARG A 11 -3.41 -21.43 -5.99
N ASP A 12 -2.94 -22.56 -6.48
CA ASP A 12 -3.78 -23.65 -6.96
C ASP A 12 -4.18 -24.63 -5.86
N TYR A 13 -3.70 -24.38 -4.62
CA TYR A 13 -3.97 -25.20 -3.45
C TYR A 13 -3.50 -26.65 -3.58
N SER A 14 -2.48 -26.90 -4.40
CA SER A 14 -1.83 -28.23 -4.48
C SER A 14 -0.87 -28.49 -3.31
N GLU A 15 -0.39 -27.42 -2.66
CA GLU A 15 0.51 -27.50 -1.51
C GLU A 15 -0.11 -26.77 -0.31
N TRP A 16 -0.46 -27.52 0.70
CA TRP A 16 -1.05 -27.02 1.94
C TRP A 16 -0.78 -27.95 3.10
N SER A 17 -0.88 -27.45 4.32
CA SER A 17 -0.69 -28.21 5.57
C SER A 17 -1.71 -27.77 6.61
N LEU A 18 -2.02 -28.68 7.55
CA LEU A 18 -2.88 -28.40 8.70
C LEU A 18 -2.09 -28.60 10.00
N TYR A 19 -2.38 -27.73 10.96
CA TYR A 19 -1.80 -27.79 12.28
C TYR A 19 -2.87 -27.63 13.36
N ASN A 20 -2.66 -28.22 14.53
CA ASN A 20 -3.44 -27.86 15.72
C ASN A 20 -2.96 -26.47 16.19
N THR A 21 -3.87 -25.58 16.54
CA THR A 21 -3.49 -24.23 17.03
C THR A 21 -2.65 -24.28 18.32
N ASN A 22 -2.72 -25.36 19.10
CA ASN A 22 -1.93 -25.57 20.29
C ASN A 22 -0.58 -26.27 20.00
N ASP A 23 -0.39 -26.81 18.80
CA ASP A 23 0.81 -27.51 18.38
C ASP A 23 1.06 -27.25 16.88
N LEU A 24 1.86 -26.22 16.62
CA LEU A 24 2.20 -25.80 15.25
C LEU A 24 3.40 -26.55 14.66
N PHE A 25 3.99 -27.52 15.39
CA PHE A 25 5.14 -28.28 14.92
C PHE A 25 4.74 -29.59 14.22
N ASN A 26 3.61 -30.15 14.62
CA ASN A 26 3.14 -31.42 14.08
C ASN A 26 2.02 -31.19 13.07
N GLU A 27 2.28 -31.59 11.82
CA GLU A 27 1.28 -31.56 10.75
C GLU A 27 0.21 -32.62 10.97
N ILE A 28 -1.04 -32.25 10.71
CA ILE A 28 -2.21 -33.12 10.88
C ILE A 28 -2.77 -33.46 9.50
N THR A 29 -3.15 -34.72 9.32
CA THR A 29 -3.87 -35.18 8.14
C THR A 29 -5.31 -35.46 8.49
N LEU A 30 -6.26 -34.86 7.75
CA LEU A 30 -7.68 -35.14 7.83
C LEU A 30 -8.13 -35.87 6.55
N ASN A 31 -8.87 -36.97 6.72
CA ASN A 31 -9.38 -37.72 5.58
C ASN A 31 -10.39 -36.88 4.79
N ASP A 32 -10.32 -36.96 3.45
CA ASP A 32 -11.19 -36.26 2.50
C ASP A 32 -11.23 -34.73 2.62
N PHE A 33 -10.28 -34.16 3.35
CA PHE A 33 -10.17 -32.71 3.51
C PHE A 33 -9.38 -32.09 2.36
N HIS A 34 -9.88 -30.92 1.88
CA HIS A 34 -9.14 -30.08 0.95
C HIS A 34 -9.55 -28.61 1.18
N PRO A 35 -8.59 -27.67 1.40
CA PRO A 35 -8.89 -26.30 1.80
C PRO A 35 -9.83 -25.56 0.85
N ILE A 36 -9.69 -25.79 -0.48
CA ILE A 36 -10.52 -25.11 -1.48
C ILE A 36 -12.00 -25.52 -1.42
N LYS A 37 -12.28 -26.78 -1.02
CA LYS A 37 -13.65 -27.26 -0.83
C LYS A 37 -14.34 -26.52 0.30
N HIS A 38 -13.58 -26.20 1.35
CA HIS A 38 -14.05 -25.47 2.53
C HIS A 38 -13.80 -23.96 2.44
N LYS A 39 -13.31 -23.47 1.28
CA LYS A 39 -13.13 -22.03 1.02
C LYS A 39 -12.21 -21.33 2.02
N LEU A 40 -11.17 -22.02 2.45
CA LEU A 40 -10.17 -21.52 3.38
C LEU A 40 -9.07 -20.73 2.68
N PHE A 41 -8.62 -19.69 3.35
CA PHE A 41 -7.42 -18.95 2.99
C PHE A 41 -6.23 -19.35 3.86
N ASN A 42 -5.06 -18.88 3.49
CA ASN A 42 -3.86 -19.08 4.28
C ASN A 42 -4.01 -18.50 5.69
N SER A 43 -3.66 -19.28 6.70
CA SER A 43 -3.75 -18.98 8.13
C SER A 43 -5.16 -18.88 8.69
N ASP A 44 -6.20 -19.30 7.97
CA ASP A 44 -7.53 -19.42 8.52
C ASP A 44 -7.58 -20.50 9.62
N ILE A 45 -8.39 -20.24 10.64
CA ILE A 45 -8.62 -21.14 11.78
C ILE A 45 -10.04 -21.64 11.74
N PHE A 46 -10.22 -22.96 11.89
CA PHE A 46 -11.52 -23.62 11.84
C PHE A 46 -11.63 -24.75 12.85
N THR A 47 -12.85 -25.20 13.11
CA THR A 47 -13.17 -26.41 13.87
C THR A 47 -13.98 -27.37 13.01
N ILE A 48 -13.91 -28.65 13.39
CA ILE A 48 -14.80 -29.70 12.90
C ILE A 48 -15.41 -30.36 14.14
N ASP A 49 -16.72 -30.36 14.22
CA ASP A 49 -17.48 -30.96 15.30
C ASP A 49 -18.72 -31.69 14.74
N GLU A 50 -19.59 -32.19 15.63
CA GLU A 50 -20.80 -32.89 15.25
C GLU A 50 -21.80 -32.00 14.49
N GLU A 51 -21.75 -30.69 14.67
CA GLU A 51 -22.55 -29.69 13.95
C GLU A 51 -21.98 -29.36 12.56
N GLY A 52 -20.73 -29.73 12.29
CA GLY A 52 -20.09 -29.60 10.99
C GLY A 52 -18.79 -28.78 10.99
N PHE A 53 -18.50 -28.19 9.85
CA PHE A 53 -17.30 -27.38 9.60
C PHE A 53 -17.59 -25.90 9.88
N ASN A 54 -16.80 -25.27 10.77
CA ASN A 54 -16.99 -23.88 11.13
C ASN A 54 -15.68 -23.09 11.09
N ILE A 55 -15.64 -21.98 10.33
CA ILE A 55 -14.50 -21.05 10.28
C ILE A 55 -14.59 -20.09 11.46
N ILE A 56 -13.62 -20.17 12.39
CA ILE A 56 -13.55 -19.31 13.58
C ILE A 56 -12.87 -17.98 13.25
N HIS A 57 -11.81 -18.02 12.44
CA HIS A 57 -11.06 -16.84 12.07
C HIS A 57 -10.66 -16.90 10.59
N CYS A 58 -11.04 -15.86 9.84
CA CYS A 58 -10.63 -15.70 8.47
C CYS A 58 -9.75 -14.45 8.34
N THR A 59 -8.49 -14.66 7.97
CA THR A 59 -7.49 -13.60 7.83
C THR A 59 -7.88 -12.54 6.80
N MET A 60 -8.60 -12.95 5.74
CA MET A 60 -8.97 -12.06 4.65
C MET A 60 -9.95 -10.95 5.02
N HIS A 61 -10.73 -11.13 6.09
CA HIS A 61 -11.67 -10.09 6.56
C HIS A 61 -10.96 -8.86 7.16
N HIS A 62 -9.71 -9.01 7.59
CA HIS A 62 -8.93 -7.96 8.22
C HIS A 62 -8.00 -7.21 7.24
N ILE A 63 -7.87 -7.70 5.99
CA ILE A 63 -7.01 -7.08 4.99
C ILE A 63 -7.84 -6.14 4.11
N SER A 64 -7.59 -4.85 4.22
CA SER A 64 -8.32 -3.81 3.47
C SER A 64 -7.78 -3.56 2.06
N ASN A 65 -6.49 -3.79 1.82
CA ASN A 65 -5.80 -3.47 0.57
C ASN A 65 -4.97 -4.67 0.08
N ILE A 66 -5.59 -5.53 -0.71
CA ILE A 66 -4.91 -6.66 -1.33
C ILE A 66 -4.42 -6.20 -2.70
N PRO A 67 -3.10 -6.15 -2.97
CA PRO A 67 -2.60 -5.80 -4.29
C PRO A 67 -2.85 -6.93 -5.30
N GLY A 68 -3.24 -6.56 -6.51
CA GLY A 68 -3.50 -7.53 -7.57
C GLY A 68 -3.56 -6.93 -8.96
N VAL A 69 -3.47 -7.79 -9.97
CA VAL A 69 -3.61 -7.43 -11.38
C VAL A 69 -5.01 -7.80 -11.86
N LEU A 70 -5.79 -6.80 -12.26
CA LEU A 70 -7.09 -6.98 -12.90
C LEU A 70 -6.90 -7.28 -14.39
N VAL A 71 -7.31 -8.48 -14.82
CA VAL A 71 -7.12 -8.99 -16.17
C VAL A 71 -8.31 -8.59 -17.05
N LEU A 72 -8.16 -7.49 -17.80
CA LEU A 72 -9.21 -6.94 -18.67
C LEU A 72 -9.15 -7.43 -20.10
N ASN A 73 -7.97 -7.86 -20.57
CA ASN A 73 -7.76 -8.42 -21.92
C ASN A 73 -8.25 -9.86 -22.08
N GLY A 74 -8.74 -10.47 -20.99
CA GLY A 74 -9.26 -11.82 -20.95
C GLY A 74 -10.79 -11.89 -21.02
N GLN A 75 -11.28 -13.09 -20.74
CA GLN A 75 -12.71 -13.41 -20.70
C GLN A 75 -13.42 -12.72 -19.51
N CYS A 76 -14.65 -12.30 -19.72
CA CYS A 76 -15.57 -11.83 -18.68
C CYS A 76 -16.29 -13.03 -18.04
N PHE A 77 -16.44 -13.03 -16.73
CA PHE A 77 -17.04 -14.10 -15.93
C PHE A 77 -18.46 -13.74 -15.44
N GLY A 78 -19.27 -13.24 -16.33
CA GLY A 78 -20.64 -12.82 -15.99
C GLY A 78 -20.74 -11.38 -15.48
N LYS A 79 -21.85 -11.07 -14.82
CA LYS A 79 -22.13 -9.75 -14.25
C LYS A 79 -22.39 -9.87 -12.75
N ALA A 80 -21.93 -8.91 -11.99
CA ALA A 80 -22.27 -8.73 -10.59
C ALA A 80 -23.71 -8.20 -10.43
N LYS A 81 -24.25 -8.23 -9.20
CA LYS A 81 -25.61 -7.71 -8.90
C LYS A 81 -25.82 -6.25 -9.34
N ASN A 82 -24.76 -5.45 -9.36
CA ASN A 82 -24.79 -4.05 -9.83
C ASN A 82 -24.65 -3.88 -11.36
N GLY A 83 -24.72 -4.96 -12.13
CA GLY A 83 -24.62 -4.97 -13.59
C GLY A 83 -23.20 -4.91 -14.15
N LYS A 84 -22.17 -4.63 -13.33
CA LYS A 84 -20.77 -4.57 -13.77
C LYS A 84 -20.25 -5.95 -14.17
N LYS A 85 -19.42 -5.98 -15.21
CA LYS A 85 -18.76 -7.21 -15.65
C LYS A 85 -17.74 -7.69 -14.63
N MET A 86 -17.69 -9.01 -14.42
CA MET A 86 -16.74 -9.66 -13.52
C MET A 86 -15.48 -10.05 -14.28
N TYR A 87 -14.33 -9.66 -13.76
CA TYR A 87 -13.01 -9.97 -14.33
C TYR A 87 -12.15 -10.71 -13.32
N LYS A 88 -11.21 -11.53 -13.82
CA LYS A 88 -10.19 -12.13 -12.96
C LYS A 88 -9.27 -11.07 -12.38
N CYS A 89 -9.02 -11.17 -11.10
CA CYS A 89 -7.97 -10.45 -10.40
C CYS A 89 -6.97 -11.46 -9.84
N ILE A 90 -5.71 -11.30 -10.22
CA ILE A 90 -4.60 -12.13 -9.77
C ILE A 90 -3.91 -11.40 -8.63
N PRO A 91 -4.05 -11.84 -7.36
CA PRO A 91 -3.34 -11.24 -6.24
C PRO A 91 -1.82 -11.38 -6.39
N ASP A 92 -1.05 -10.46 -5.81
CA ASP A 92 0.40 -10.57 -5.73
C ASP A 92 0.83 -11.75 -4.85
N ASP A 93 0.19 -11.90 -3.69
CA ASP A 93 0.43 -13.05 -2.82
C ASP A 93 0.07 -14.37 -3.55
N LYS A 94 1.09 -15.19 -3.79
CA LYS A 94 0.97 -16.47 -4.50
C LYS A 94 0.19 -17.53 -3.71
N ARG A 95 -0.10 -17.30 -2.44
CA ARG A 95 -0.91 -18.18 -1.58
C ARG A 95 -2.40 -17.92 -1.72
N LEU A 96 -2.79 -16.80 -2.34
CA LEU A 96 -4.19 -16.45 -2.55
C LEU A 96 -4.67 -16.97 -3.91
N PRO A 97 -5.92 -17.49 -3.99
CA PRO A 97 -6.53 -17.92 -5.25
C PRO A 97 -6.84 -16.72 -6.16
N ILE A 98 -7.26 -17.00 -7.38
CA ILE A 98 -7.76 -15.96 -8.29
C ILE A 98 -9.13 -15.49 -7.81
N PHE A 99 -9.30 -14.18 -7.70
CA PHE A 99 -10.57 -13.53 -7.34
C PHE A 99 -11.36 -13.12 -8.59
N LEU A 100 -12.67 -12.96 -8.43
CA LEU A 100 -13.52 -12.25 -9.38
C LEU A 100 -13.86 -10.88 -8.81
N VAL A 101 -13.62 -9.84 -9.63
CA VAL A 101 -13.79 -8.44 -9.21
C VAL A 101 -14.66 -7.71 -10.25
N PRO A 102 -15.74 -7.02 -9.82
CA PRO A 102 -16.58 -6.25 -10.72
C PRO A 102 -15.85 -4.96 -11.15
N TYR A 103 -15.80 -4.73 -12.47
CA TYR A 103 -15.18 -3.54 -13.04
C TYR A 103 -15.94 -3.03 -14.24
N GLU A 104 -15.99 -1.71 -14.37
CA GLU A 104 -16.52 -0.99 -15.51
C GLU A 104 -15.62 0.20 -15.82
N GLU A 105 -15.24 0.35 -17.08
CA GLU A 105 -14.41 1.45 -17.52
C GLU A 105 -15.25 2.72 -17.64
N LYS A 106 -14.90 3.78 -16.91
CA LYS A 106 -15.69 5.01 -16.81
C LYS A 106 -15.73 5.83 -18.12
N LYS A 107 -14.79 5.59 -19.04
CA LYS A 107 -14.76 6.22 -20.38
C LYS A 107 -14.49 5.12 -21.40
N ALA A 108 -15.33 5.03 -22.42
CA ALA A 108 -15.01 4.25 -23.60
C ALA A 108 -13.79 4.88 -24.26
N SER A 109 -12.61 4.29 -24.05
CA SER A 109 -11.46 4.64 -24.87
C SER A 109 -11.77 4.22 -26.31
N PHE A 110 -11.40 5.03 -27.29
CA PHE A 110 -11.51 4.67 -28.72
C PHE A 110 -10.65 3.43 -29.07
N SER A 111 -9.78 3.01 -28.17
CA SER A 111 -8.97 1.79 -28.31
C SER A 111 -9.79 0.55 -28.00
N LYS A 112 -9.89 -0.36 -28.96
CA LYS A 112 -10.49 -1.68 -28.79
C LYS A 112 -9.68 -2.61 -27.86
N LYS A 113 -8.41 -2.30 -27.59
CA LYS A 113 -7.49 -3.11 -26.77
C LYS A 113 -7.61 -2.68 -25.32
N LYS A 114 -8.11 -3.57 -24.47
CA LYS A 114 -8.14 -3.37 -23.03
C LYS A 114 -6.78 -3.66 -22.43
N VAL A 115 -6.26 -2.72 -21.64
CA VAL A 115 -5.03 -2.87 -20.87
C VAL A 115 -5.38 -3.35 -19.47
N ASN A 116 -4.64 -4.34 -18.96
CA ASN A 116 -4.77 -4.79 -17.58
C ASN A 116 -4.42 -3.67 -16.61
N LYS A 117 -4.90 -3.77 -15.38
CA LYS A 117 -4.68 -2.71 -14.38
C LYS A 117 -4.09 -3.27 -13.09
N TYR A 118 -3.20 -2.50 -12.50
CA TYR A 118 -2.84 -2.65 -11.09
C TYR A 118 -3.95 -2.09 -10.23
N ILE A 119 -4.41 -2.86 -9.27
CA ILE A 119 -5.46 -2.46 -8.33
C ILE A 119 -5.11 -2.89 -6.91
N THR A 120 -5.72 -2.22 -5.93
CA THR A 120 -5.97 -2.83 -4.63
C THR A 120 -7.44 -3.20 -4.52
N PHE A 121 -7.72 -4.30 -3.86
CA PHE A 121 -9.07 -4.78 -3.64
C PHE A 121 -9.22 -5.36 -2.24
N LYS A 122 -10.45 -5.53 -1.77
CA LYS A 122 -10.75 -6.24 -0.53
C LYS A 122 -11.66 -7.44 -0.81
N TYR A 123 -11.51 -8.47 0.01
CA TYR A 123 -12.34 -9.65 0.00
C TYR A 123 -13.79 -9.32 0.39
N VAL A 124 -14.75 -10.00 -0.20
CA VAL A 124 -16.18 -9.86 0.10
C VAL A 124 -16.75 -11.17 0.61
N ASN A 125 -16.75 -12.19 -0.24
CA ASN A 125 -17.26 -13.53 0.06
C ASN A 125 -16.67 -14.58 -0.88
N TRP A 126 -16.87 -15.85 -0.52
CA TRP A 126 -16.47 -16.99 -1.36
C TRP A 126 -17.61 -18.01 -1.47
N ASP A 127 -18.66 -17.70 -2.24
CA ASP A 127 -19.83 -18.58 -2.37
C ASP A 127 -19.67 -19.58 -3.52
N ASN A 128 -18.97 -19.18 -4.59
CA ASN A 128 -18.83 -19.94 -5.81
C ASN A 128 -17.40 -20.49 -5.99
N LYS A 129 -17.04 -20.88 -7.22
CA LYS A 129 -15.72 -21.41 -7.56
C LYS A 129 -14.56 -20.47 -7.19
N HIS A 130 -14.75 -19.16 -7.34
CA HIS A 130 -13.75 -18.15 -7.06
C HIS A 130 -14.25 -17.19 -5.97
N PRO A 131 -13.39 -16.74 -5.06
CA PRO A 131 -13.73 -15.68 -4.13
C PRO A 131 -14.03 -14.38 -4.87
N MET A 132 -14.89 -13.57 -4.29
CA MET A 132 -15.24 -12.24 -4.79
C MET A 132 -14.50 -11.15 -4.04
N GLY A 133 -14.06 -10.14 -4.78
CA GLY A 133 -13.50 -8.92 -4.22
C GLY A 133 -14.16 -7.67 -4.81
N ILE A 134 -13.97 -6.55 -4.16
CA ILE A 134 -14.30 -5.22 -4.68
C ILE A 134 -13.07 -4.33 -4.72
N ILE A 135 -12.96 -3.51 -5.76
CA ILE A 135 -11.84 -2.58 -5.91
C ILE A 135 -11.90 -1.53 -4.80
N VAL A 136 -10.79 -1.34 -4.14
CA VAL A 136 -10.55 -0.23 -3.21
C VAL A 136 -9.93 0.93 -3.99
N GLN A 137 -8.83 0.66 -4.73
CA GLN A 137 -8.14 1.66 -5.52
C GLN A 137 -7.73 1.10 -6.88
N ASN A 138 -7.84 1.92 -7.93
CA ASN A 138 -7.28 1.64 -9.25
C ASN A 138 -5.95 2.41 -9.37
N LEU A 139 -4.84 1.70 -9.40
CA LEU A 139 -3.49 2.28 -9.43
C LEU A 139 -3.06 2.68 -10.85
N GLY A 140 -3.72 2.13 -11.88
CA GLY A 140 -3.45 2.48 -13.27
C GLY A 140 -3.13 1.28 -14.16
N ASN A 141 -2.67 1.55 -15.39
CA ASN A 141 -2.38 0.53 -16.38
C ASN A 141 -1.07 -0.22 -16.06
N VAL A 142 -1.00 -1.51 -16.40
CA VAL A 142 0.20 -2.33 -16.13
C VAL A 142 1.38 -2.00 -17.05
N ASP A 143 1.15 -1.32 -18.17
CA ASP A 143 2.17 -0.89 -19.14
C ASP A 143 2.82 0.46 -18.78
N GLU A 144 2.44 1.06 -17.67
CA GLU A 144 2.99 2.31 -17.18
C GLU A 144 3.91 2.06 -15.96
N LEU A 145 5.19 2.39 -16.09
CA LEU A 145 6.22 2.13 -15.06
C LEU A 145 5.89 2.79 -13.71
N TYR A 146 5.34 4.00 -13.73
CA TYR A 146 4.95 4.72 -12.52
C TYR A 146 3.88 3.96 -11.71
N ASN A 147 2.90 3.37 -12.38
CA ASN A 147 1.87 2.56 -11.75
C ASN A 147 2.44 1.26 -11.16
N PHE A 148 3.47 0.70 -11.79
CA PHE A 148 4.19 -0.46 -11.26
C PHE A 148 4.88 -0.13 -9.94
N TYR A 149 5.54 1.02 -9.81
CA TYR A 149 6.16 1.43 -8.55
C TYR A 149 5.12 1.62 -7.44
N GLU A 150 4.00 2.28 -7.74
CA GLU A 150 2.89 2.43 -6.80
C GLU A 150 2.35 1.05 -6.35
N TYR A 151 2.16 0.13 -7.30
CA TYR A 151 1.72 -1.24 -7.02
C TYR A 151 2.71 -1.99 -6.11
N GLN A 152 4.02 -1.85 -6.33
CA GLN A 152 5.05 -2.49 -5.51
C GLN A 152 5.01 -2.05 -4.04
N LEU A 153 4.63 -0.81 -3.74
CA LEU A 153 4.47 -0.37 -2.36
C LEU A 153 3.42 -1.22 -1.62
N TYR A 154 2.27 -1.44 -2.26
CA TYR A 154 1.24 -2.31 -1.68
C TYR A 154 1.68 -3.77 -1.57
N CYS A 155 2.43 -4.29 -2.55
CA CYS A 155 3.00 -5.65 -2.49
C CYS A 155 3.98 -5.83 -1.33
N LYS A 156 4.60 -4.75 -0.86
CA LYS A 156 5.49 -4.72 0.30
C LYS A 156 4.79 -4.30 1.60
N SER A 157 3.46 -4.31 1.60
CA SER A 157 2.61 -3.91 2.74
C SER A 157 2.80 -2.44 3.17
N LEU A 158 3.41 -1.62 2.33
CA LEU A 158 3.47 -0.19 2.51
C LEU A 158 2.14 0.40 1.98
N ASN A 159 1.09 0.37 2.77
CA ASN A 159 -0.27 0.80 2.40
C ASN A 159 -0.37 2.32 2.17
N ALA A 160 0.49 2.86 1.31
CA ALA A 160 0.68 4.28 1.10
C ALA A 160 0.59 4.63 -0.38
N SER A 161 -0.34 5.48 -0.75
CA SER A 161 -0.45 6.01 -2.11
C SER A 161 0.43 7.25 -2.28
N ILE A 162 1.55 7.14 -3.01
CA ILE A 162 2.37 8.29 -3.39
C ILE A 162 1.55 9.29 -4.21
N GLN A 163 0.64 8.81 -5.07
CA GLN A 163 -0.21 9.66 -5.91
C GLN A 163 -1.14 10.54 -5.05
N GLU A 164 -1.73 9.97 -4.01
CA GLU A 164 -2.62 10.70 -3.12
C GLU A 164 -1.87 11.77 -2.32
N PHE A 165 -0.74 11.43 -1.76
CA PHE A 165 0.11 12.40 -1.06
C PHE A 165 0.59 13.53 -1.98
N ASN A 166 1.08 13.20 -3.15
CA ASN A 166 1.50 14.22 -4.12
C ASN A 166 0.35 15.15 -4.50
N LYS A 167 -0.87 14.62 -4.61
CA LYS A 167 -2.07 15.41 -4.87
C LYS A 167 -2.41 16.33 -3.70
N GLU A 168 -2.37 15.82 -2.47
CA GLU A 168 -2.64 16.58 -1.25
C GLU A 168 -1.56 17.63 -1.01
N SER A 169 -0.28 17.27 -1.18
CA SER A 169 0.84 18.20 -1.06
C SER A 169 0.75 19.35 -2.06
N LYS A 170 0.48 19.05 -3.33
CA LYS A 170 0.27 20.07 -4.37
C LYS A 170 -0.91 20.97 -4.04
N LYS A 171 -2.01 20.40 -3.54
CA LYS A 171 -3.18 21.17 -3.12
C LYS A 171 -2.86 22.09 -1.93
N ALA A 172 -2.12 21.58 -0.93
CA ALA A 172 -1.71 22.37 0.22
C ALA A 172 -0.80 23.53 -0.19
N ILE A 173 0.21 23.29 -1.03
CA ILE A 173 1.11 24.33 -1.56
C ILE A 173 0.35 25.37 -2.41
N GLN A 174 -0.73 24.99 -3.11
CA GLN A 174 -1.56 25.93 -3.85
C GLN A 174 -2.45 26.81 -2.94
N ILE A 175 -2.93 26.25 -1.83
CA ILE A 175 -3.76 26.99 -0.85
C ILE A 175 -2.90 27.96 -0.06
N TYR A 176 -1.73 27.52 0.42
CA TYR A 176 -0.78 28.32 1.18
C TYR A 176 0.29 28.84 0.23
N LYS A 177 0.42 30.18 0.11
CA LYS A 177 1.61 30.73 -0.52
C LYS A 177 2.85 30.32 0.28
N CYS A 178 3.97 30.06 -0.39
CA CYS A 178 5.17 29.53 0.24
C CYS A 178 5.63 30.39 1.43
N ASN A 179 5.53 31.71 1.33
CA ASN A 179 5.88 32.65 2.41
C ASN A 179 4.96 32.52 3.63
N GLU A 180 3.66 32.26 3.44
CA GLU A 180 2.70 32.09 4.54
C GLU A 180 3.00 30.81 5.35
N LEU A 181 3.50 29.75 4.69
CA LEU A 181 3.95 28.53 5.39
C LEU A 181 5.21 28.80 6.22
N VAL A 182 6.17 29.55 5.68
CA VAL A 182 7.39 29.93 6.40
C VAL A 182 7.02 30.76 7.64
N ASP A 183 6.16 31.77 7.50
CA ASP A 183 5.70 32.60 8.60
C ASP A 183 4.98 31.76 9.68
N THR A 184 4.17 30.79 9.26
CA THR A 184 3.48 29.86 10.16
C THR A 184 4.49 28.98 10.92
N ILE A 185 5.49 28.42 10.24
CA ILE A 185 6.54 27.61 10.84
C ILE A 185 7.32 28.43 11.88
N LEU A 186 7.75 29.63 11.54
CA LEU A 186 8.52 30.50 12.43
C LEU A 186 7.69 30.96 13.65
N THR A 187 6.41 31.27 13.45
CA THR A 187 5.50 31.64 14.52
C THR A 187 5.27 30.49 15.50
N ASN A 188 5.08 29.27 14.99
CA ASN A 188 4.84 28.12 15.84
C ASN A 188 6.12 27.59 16.52
N ASN A 189 7.29 27.98 16.03
CA ASN A 189 8.58 27.53 16.52
C ASN A 189 9.52 28.72 16.84
N PRO A 190 9.28 29.49 17.93
CA PRO A 190 10.04 30.70 18.23
C PRO A 190 11.55 30.51 18.46
N SER A 191 11.97 29.24 18.67
CA SER A 191 13.40 28.91 18.83
C SER A 191 14.16 28.83 17.47
N ILE A 192 13.43 28.80 16.36
CA ILE A 192 14.03 28.78 15.02
C ILE A 192 14.46 30.20 14.66
N GLN A 193 15.73 30.33 14.27
CA GLN A 193 16.29 31.60 13.79
C GLN A 193 16.22 31.64 12.26
N ASP A 194 15.62 32.69 11.72
CA ASP A 194 15.69 32.97 10.28
C ASP A 194 17.12 33.42 9.92
N ARG A 195 17.77 32.67 9.03
CA ARG A 195 19.13 32.90 8.53
C ARG A 195 19.18 33.10 7.03
N THR A 196 18.06 33.35 6.39
CA THR A 196 17.97 33.53 4.92
C THR A 196 18.84 34.68 4.41
N ASN A 197 19.13 35.66 5.24
CA ASN A 197 20.01 36.80 4.89
C ASN A 197 21.48 36.55 5.24
N SER A 198 21.90 35.36 5.65
CA SER A 198 23.28 35.03 5.95
C SER A 198 24.06 34.79 4.64
N SER A 199 25.05 35.62 4.33
CA SER A 199 25.88 35.50 3.13
C SER A 199 26.90 34.37 3.20
N ASN A 200 27.09 33.74 4.34
CA ASN A 200 28.13 32.74 4.60
C ASN A 200 27.63 31.29 4.53
N ILE A 201 26.33 31.08 4.28
CA ILE A 201 25.75 29.74 4.11
C ILE A 201 25.86 29.36 2.64
N ILE A 202 26.52 28.23 2.37
CA ILE A 202 26.76 27.70 1.01
C ILE A 202 26.32 26.25 0.92
N THR A 203 25.93 25.81 -0.28
CA THR A 203 25.73 24.39 -0.63
C THR A 203 26.82 23.96 -1.62
N ILE A 204 27.13 22.66 -1.65
CA ILE A 204 28.13 22.10 -2.57
C ILE A 204 27.46 20.95 -3.33
N ASP A 205 26.89 21.30 -4.48
CA ASP A 205 26.07 20.39 -5.26
C ASP A 205 26.51 20.32 -6.73
N PRO A 206 26.24 19.20 -7.44
CA PRO A 206 26.39 19.11 -8.88
C PRO A 206 25.55 20.16 -9.64
N LYS A 207 25.97 20.58 -10.82
CA LYS A 207 25.25 21.60 -11.63
C LYS A 207 23.79 21.28 -11.97
N SER A 208 23.38 19.99 -11.89
CA SER A 208 22.03 19.53 -12.21
C SER A 208 21.17 19.29 -10.97
N THR A 209 21.65 19.63 -9.77
CA THR A 209 20.92 19.43 -8.53
C THR A 209 19.70 20.35 -8.48
N THR A 210 18.55 19.78 -8.14
CA THR A 210 17.28 20.47 -7.89
C THR A 210 16.86 20.42 -6.42
N ASP A 211 17.42 19.49 -5.65
CA ASP A 211 17.15 19.28 -4.23
C ASP A 211 18.39 19.61 -3.42
N TYR A 212 18.29 20.64 -2.57
CA TYR A 212 19.37 21.09 -1.70
C TYR A 212 19.04 20.64 -0.27
N ASP A 213 19.60 19.51 0.14
CA ASP A 213 19.28 18.89 1.44
C ASP A 213 20.16 19.38 2.57
N ASP A 214 21.41 19.79 2.26
CA ASP A 214 22.39 20.26 3.24
C ASP A 214 23.07 21.55 2.82
N ALA A 215 23.50 22.29 3.82
CA ALA A 215 24.27 23.52 3.65
C ALA A 215 25.31 23.66 4.77
N PHE A 216 26.33 24.46 4.52
CA PHE A 216 27.44 24.66 5.44
C PHE A 216 27.67 26.14 5.69
N GLU A 217 28.13 26.44 6.89
CA GLU A 217 28.66 27.77 7.24
C GLU A 217 29.94 27.60 8.04
N CYS A 218 30.99 28.31 7.66
CA CYS A 218 32.24 28.34 8.40
C CYS A 218 32.54 29.76 8.88
N ASN A 219 32.56 29.93 10.20
CA ASN A 219 32.87 31.19 10.85
C ASN A 219 34.20 31.12 11.57
N ILE A 220 35.05 32.14 11.36
CA ILE A 220 36.31 32.28 12.08
C ILE A 220 36.02 32.90 13.45
N ILE A 221 36.38 32.18 14.54
CA ILE A 221 36.20 32.68 15.93
C ILE A 221 37.47 33.38 16.41
N SER A 222 38.64 32.85 16.06
CA SER A 222 39.96 33.41 16.35
C SER A 222 41.01 32.83 15.37
N GLU A 223 42.25 33.28 15.48
CA GLU A 223 43.35 32.96 14.56
C GLU A 223 43.52 31.46 14.23
N ASN A 224 43.14 30.55 15.17
CA ASN A 224 43.24 29.10 14.99
C ASN A 224 41.94 28.36 15.39
N LYS A 225 40.78 29.06 15.44
CA LYS A 225 39.54 28.46 15.88
C LYS A 225 38.39 28.82 14.92
N TYR A 226 37.77 27.78 14.38
CA TYR A 226 36.69 27.87 13.42
C TYR A 226 35.42 27.25 14.01
N LYS A 227 34.28 27.78 13.65
CA LYS A 227 32.95 27.17 13.91
C LYS A 227 32.39 26.71 12.57
N LEU A 228 32.24 25.37 12.42
CA LEU A 228 31.52 24.79 11.31
C LEU A 228 30.08 24.52 11.74
N SER A 229 29.12 25.06 11.03
CA SER A 229 27.70 24.76 11.16
C SER A 229 27.23 23.95 9.97
N ILE A 230 26.45 22.90 10.21
CA ILE A 230 25.84 22.07 9.19
C ILE A 230 24.33 22.26 9.31
N TYR A 231 23.68 22.54 8.22
CA TYR A 231 22.24 22.75 8.11
C TYR A 231 21.66 21.62 7.28
N ILE A 232 20.58 21.01 7.74
CA ILE A 232 19.88 19.93 7.06
C ILE A 232 18.42 20.32 6.92
N SER A 233 17.83 20.04 5.76
CA SER A 233 16.41 20.32 5.50
C SER A 233 15.50 19.61 6.50
N ASN A 234 14.58 20.34 7.11
CA ASN A 234 13.61 19.78 8.07
C ASN A 234 12.22 19.63 7.42
N VAL A 235 12.00 18.51 6.76
CA VAL A 235 10.75 18.22 6.04
C VAL A 235 9.56 18.11 7.00
N ILE A 236 9.79 17.71 8.26
CA ILE A 236 8.71 17.48 9.24
C ILE A 236 7.92 18.78 9.50
N LEU A 237 8.62 19.91 9.66
CA LEU A 237 7.97 21.19 9.89
C LEU A 237 7.04 21.62 8.75
N TRP A 238 7.41 21.28 7.52
CA TRP A 238 6.58 21.53 6.33
C TRP A 238 5.33 20.64 6.32
N ILE A 239 5.49 19.35 6.63
CA ILE A 239 4.39 18.38 6.71
C ILE A 239 3.38 18.80 7.78
N GLU A 240 3.86 19.26 8.94
CA GLU A 240 3.02 19.79 10.03
C GLU A 240 2.29 21.07 9.63
N ALA A 241 3.01 22.04 9.06
CA ALA A 241 2.40 23.31 8.64
C ALA A 241 1.34 23.12 7.55
N MET A 242 1.53 22.13 6.67
CA MET A 242 0.56 21.75 5.64
C MET A 242 -0.56 20.82 6.16
N SER A 243 -0.54 20.42 7.42
CA SER A 243 -1.48 19.46 8.03
C SER A 243 -1.52 18.09 7.31
N LEU A 244 -0.38 17.65 6.76
CA LEU A 244 -0.25 16.41 6.00
C LEU A 244 0.29 15.23 6.82
N TRP A 245 0.41 15.39 8.15
CA TRP A 245 1.01 14.38 9.02
C TRP A 245 0.30 13.02 8.93
N ASN A 246 -1.01 13.00 8.92
CA ASN A 246 -1.78 11.76 8.83
C ASN A 246 -1.52 11.04 7.52
N SER A 247 -1.58 11.74 6.38
CA SER A 247 -1.28 11.16 5.07
C SER A 247 0.17 10.69 4.94
N PHE A 248 1.10 11.33 5.64
CA PHE A 248 2.50 10.95 5.67
C PHE A 248 2.75 9.75 6.59
N SER A 249 2.19 9.74 7.80
CA SER A 249 2.43 8.69 8.80
C SER A 249 1.87 7.33 8.40
N GLU A 250 0.78 7.29 7.65
CA GLU A 250 0.25 6.05 7.07
C GLU A 250 1.23 5.37 6.10
N ARG A 251 2.24 6.08 5.62
CA ARG A 251 3.24 5.60 4.64
C ARG A 251 4.51 5.11 5.26
N VAL A 252 4.86 5.65 6.41
CA VAL A 252 6.05 5.30 7.18
C VAL A 252 5.67 4.32 8.27
N SER A 253 4.86 3.32 7.97
CA SER A 253 4.75 2.19 8.88
C SER A 253 6.00 1.33 8.71
N THR A 254 6.87 1.45 9.61
CA THR A 254 7.97 0.52 9.84
C THR A 254 7.46 -0.86 10.20
#